data_ed7a8877842ff38e4fbeb92f645e7c25
#
_entry.id   ed7a8877842ff38e4fbeb92f645e7c25
#
_cell.length_a   1.000
_cell.length_b   1.000
_cell.length_c   1.000
_cell.angle_alpha   90.00
_cell.angle_beta   90.00
_cell.angle_gamma   90.00
#
_symmetry.space_group_name_H-M   'P 1'
#
loop_
_entity.id
_entity.type
_entity.pdbx_description
1 polymer ?
#
loop_
_entity_poly.entity_id
_entity_poly.type
_entity_poly.pdbx_seq_one_letter_code
_entity_poly.pdbx_strand_id
1 'polypeptide(L)'
;RDECDHVIVSLFVNPTQFGPKEDLAKYPRDLERDFRLIEPHTDLVWTPSAESMYPTGYQTYVDVEAMTHPLEGAMRPGHFKGVTTVVAKLFNAVQPHKAYFGQKDAQQVAVIRRMTLDLNFPIEIVICPTRREADGLAMSSRNVYLDAEQRKAATVLFRSLSAAKELFEKGERDAEKVRGKM
;
A
#
# COMPACT_ATOMS: atom_id res chain seq x y z
N ARG A 1 -18.70 -3.94 -1.37
CA ARG A 1 -19.88 -4.79 -1.13
C ARG A 1 -20.67 -5.03 -2.42
N ASP A 2 -20.81 -4.06 -3.26
CA ASP A 2 -21.60 -4.19 -4.50
C ASP A 2 -21.04 -5.22 -5.50
N GLU A 3 -19.80 -5.62 -5.32
CA GLU A 3 -19.11 -6.56 -6.21
C GLU A 3 -18.83 -7.94 -5.60
N CYS A 4 -19.07 -8.12 -4.29
CA CYS A 4 -18.72 -9.32 -3.55
C CYS A 4 -19.78 -9.69 -2.51
N ASP A 5 -20.07 -10.98 -2.35
CA ASP A 5 -21.00 -11.50 -1.35
C ASP A 5 -20.48 -11.30 0.09
N HIS A 6 -19.16 -11.48 0.25
CA HIS A 6 -18.48 -11.31 1.54
C HIS A 6 -17.28 -10.38 1.42
N VAL A 7 -17.12 -9.50 2.39
CA VAL A 7 -16.02 -8.55 2.50
C VAL A 7 -15.22 -8.85 3.76
N ILE A 8 -13.93 -9.15 3.57
CA ILE A 8 -12.97 -9.37 4.65
C ILE A 8 -11.94 -8.25 4.63
N VAL A 9 -11.72 -7.60 5.77
CA VAL A 9 -10.67 -6.59 5.94
C VAL A 9 -9.59 -7.14 6.85
N SER A 10 -8.33 -7.05 6.42
CA SER A 10 -7.17 -7.35 7.25
C SER A 10 -6.59 -6.08 7.84
N LEU A 11 -6.50 -6.01 9.18
CA LEU A 11 -5.82 -4.96 9.93
C LEU A 11 -4.57 -5.55 10.57
N PHE A 12 -3.42 -5.35 9.92
CA PHE A 12 -2.15 -5.89 10.40
C PHE A 12 -0.99 -4.94 10.08
N VAL A 13 -0.27 -4.51 11.10
CA VAL A 13 1.00 -3.78 10.93
C VAL A 13 2.11 -4.81 10.83
N ASN A 14 2.47 -5.15 9.59
CA ASN A 14 3.41 -6.21 9.27
C ASN A 14 4.85 -5.82 9.65
N PRO A 15 5.48 -6.45 10.66
CA PRO A 15 6.83 -6.06 11.09
C PRO A 15 7.90 -6.34 10.04
N THR A 16 7.72 -7.33 9.17
CA THR A 16 8.75 -7.78 8.22
C THR A 16 8.96 -6.81 7.05
N GLN A 17 8.05 -5.86 6.84
CA GLN A 17 8.19 -4.83 5.80
C GLN A 17 8.83 -3.53 6.31
N PHE A 18 9.16 -3.45 7.61
CA PHE A 18 9.83 -2.29 8.21
C PHE A 18 11.32 -2.56 8.39
N GLY A 19 12.12 -1.62 7.92
CA GLY A 19 13.56 -1.62 8.19
C GLY A 19 13.89 -1.26 9.64
N PRO A 20 15.11 -1.53 10.10
CA PRO A 20 15.51 -1.29 11.50
C PRO A 20 15.41 0.17 11.97
N LYS A 21 15.40 1.12 11.04
CA LYS A 21 15.32 2.57 11.31
C LYS A 21 13.96 3.17 11.00
N GLU A 22 12.99 2.35 10.62
CA GLU A 22 11.65 2.81 10.26
C GLU A 22 10.72 2.92 11.50
N ASP A 23 9.55 3.48 11.29
CA ASP A 23 8.61 3.93 12.32
C ASP A 23 7.70 2.83 12.91
N LEU A 24 8.07 1.55 12.82
CA LEU A 24 7.24 0.42 13.29
C LEU A 24 6.69 0.62 14.71
N ALA A 25 7.55 1.07 15.64
CA ALA A 25 7.16 1.29 17.02
C ALA A 25 6.20 2.47 17.22
N LYS A 26 6.27 3.47 16.33
CA LYS A 26 5.45 4.70 16.38
C LYS A 26 4.27 4.66 15.42
N TYR A 27 4.19 3.62 14.56
CA TYR A 27 3.15 3.54 13.54
C TYR A 27 1.75 3.59 14.20
N PRO A 28 0.87 4.50 13.76
CA PRO A 28 -0.43 4.68 14.38
C PRO A 28 -1.26 3.39 14.39
N ARG A 29 -1.82 3.05 15.54
CA ARG A 29 -2.69 1.90 15.74
C ARG A 29 -3.86 2.35 16.59
N ASP A 30 -5.04 2.38 15.99
CA ASP A 30 -6.29 2.74 16.66
C ASP A 30 -7.38 1.77 16.18
N LEU A 31 -7.38 0.57 16.75
CA LEU A 31 -8.30 -0.49 16.36
C LEU A 31 -9.77 -0.09 16.55
N GLU A 32 -10.10 0.64 17.60
CA GLU A 32 -11.49 1.06 17.83
C GLU A 32 -11.99 2.01 16.76
N ARG A 33 -11.15 2.97 16.36
CA ARG A 33 -11.46 3.88 15.26
C ARG A 33 -11.58 3.13 13.96
N ASP A 34 -10.62 2.25 13.68
CA ASP A 34 -10.59 1.46 12.45
C ASP A 34 -11.81 0.57 12.34
N PHE A 35 -12.19 -0.12 13.42
CA PHE A 35 -13.42 -0.92 13.48
C PHE A 35 -14.66 -0.09 13.19
N ARG A 36 -14.84 1.06 13.85
CA ARG A 36 -15.99 1.95 13.59
C ARG A 36 -16.12 2.39 12.14
N LEU A 37 -14.99 2.55 11.44
CA LEU A 37 -14.98 2.97 10.03
C LEU A 37 -15.34 1.84 9.07
N ILE A 38 -14.94 0.60 9.37
CA ILE A 38 -15.10 -0.54 8.45
C ILE A 38 -16.31 -1.41 8.76
N GLU A 39 -16.79 -1.43 10.01
CA GLU A 39 -17.92 -2.25 10.47
C GLU A 39 -19.13 -2.21 9.52
N PRO A 40 -19.61 -1.03 9.03
CA PRO A 40 -20.77 -0.97 8.14
C PRO A 40 -20.57 -1.63 6.78
N HIS A 41 -19.31 -1.93 6.41
CA HIS A 41 -18.90 -2.37 5.08
C HIS A 41 -18.27 -3.76 5.05
N THR A 42 -18.12 -4.42 6.20
CA THR A 42 -17.31 -5.63 6.39
C THR A 42 -18.12 -6.73 7.02
N ASP A 43 -17.90 -7.97 6.61
CA ASP A 43 -18.47 -9.16 7.24
C ASP A 43 -17.50 -9.75 8.28
N LEU A 44 -16.19 -9.61 8.03
CA LEU A 44 -15.16 -10.12 8.92
C LEU A 44 -13.95 -9.21 8.93
N VAL A 45 -13.42 -8.94 10.12
CA VAL A 45 -12.14 -8.24 10.29
C VAL A 45 -11.12 -9.22 10.86
N TRP A 46 -10.01 -9.38 10.15
CA TRP A 46 -8.92 -10.23 10.56
C TRP A 46 -7.75 -9.42 11.10
N THR A 47 -7.46 -9.60 12.39
CA THR A 47 -6.38 -8.87 13.11
C THR A 47 -5.35 -9.85 13.65
N PRO A 48 -4.49 -10.43 12.82
CA PRO A 48 -3.50 -11.41 13.29
C PRO A 48 -2.42 -10.73 14.14
N SER A 49 -1.85 -11.47 15.08
CA SER A 49 -0.63 -11.05 15.76
C SER A 49 0.62 -11.32 14.91
N ALA A 50 1.71 -10.60 15.18
CA ALA A 50 2.98 -10.86 14.51
C ALA A 50 3.49 -12.30 14.75
N GLU A 51 3.27 -12.83 15.95
CA GLU A 51 3.64 -14.18 16.33
C GLU A 51 2.82 -15.24 15.59
N SER A 52 1.52 -15.01 15.38
CA SER A 52 0.69 -15.93 14.59
C SER A 52 1.07 -15.91 13.11
N MET A 53 1.47 -14.76 12.58
CA MET A 53 1.93 -14.64 11.19
C MET A 53 3.33 -15.20 10.99
N TYR A 54 4.22 -15.01 11.95
CA TYR A 54 5.63 -15.41 11.89
C TYR A 54 6.03 -16.12 13.19
N PRO A 55 5.60 -17.38 13.39
CA PRO A 55 5.96 -18.14 14.59
C PRO A 55 7.47 -18.43 14.65
N THR A 56 7.95 -18.77 15.82
CA THR A 56 9.34 -19.20 16.02
C THR A 56 9.72 -20.29 15.00
N GLY A 57 10.84 -20.10 14.31
CA GLY A 57 11.30 -21.01 13.25
C GLY A 57 10.72 -20.74 11.87
N TYR A 58 9.98 -19.63 11.66
CA TYR A 58 9.49 -19.22 10.36
C TYR A 58 10.64 -18.97 9.37
N GLN A 59 10.61 -19.59 8.19
CA GLN A 59 11.73 -19.58 7.23
C GLN A 59 11.31 -19.31 5.77
N THR A 60 10.01 -19.25 5.47
CA THR A 60 9.51 -19.16 4.09
C THR A 60 9.18 -17.72 3.73
N TYR A 61 9.77 -17.23 2.65
CA TYR A 61 9.54 -15.87 2.15
C TYR A 61 9.24 -15.90 0.66
N VAL A 62 8.44 -14.95 0.20
CA VAL A 62 8.19 -14.70 -1.21
C VAL A 62 8.98 -13.47 -1.63
N ASP A 63 9.71 -13.56 -2.73
CA ASP A 63 10.49 -12.45 -3.29
C ASP A 63 10.17 -12.28 -4.78
N VAL A 64 10.05 -11.03 -5.24
CA VAL A 64 9.87 -10.67 -6.65
C VAL A 64 11.09 -9.85 -7.07
N GLU A 65 12.02 -10.46 -7.78
CA GLU A 65 13.37 -9.93 -7.98
C GLU A 65 13.43 -8.55 -8.64
N ALA A 66 13.21 -8.44 -9.95
CA ALA A 66 13.55 -7.23 -10.69
C ALA A 66 12.72 -5.99 -10.29
N MET A 67 11.41 -6.15 -10.06
CA MET A 67 10.50 -5.04 -9.79
C MET A 67 10.67 -4.43 -8.39
N THR A 68 11.37 -5.11 -7.52
CA THR A 68 11.60 -4.70 -6.13
C THR A 68 12.91 -3.96 -5.93
N HIS A 69 13.75 -3.84 -6.96
CA HIS A 69 15.06 -3.18 -6.85
C HIS A 69 15.01 -1.65 -7.00
N PRO A 70 14.23 -1.06 -7.94
CA PRO A 70 14.23 0.39 -8.13
C PRO A 70 13.30 1.10 -7.15
N LEU A 71 13.32 2.45 -7.21
CA LEU A 71 12.39 3.33 -6.49
C LEU A 71 12.38 3.06 -4.97
N GLU A 72 11.23 2.73 -4.42
CA GLU A 72 11.06 2.47 -2.99
C GLU A 72 11.86 1.25 -2.51
N GLY A 73 12.02 0.23 -3.38
CA GLY A 73 12.84 -0.93 -3.04
C GLY A 73 14.32 -0.62 -2.86
N ALA A 74 14.87 0.32 -3.65
CA ALA A 74 16.24 0.80 -3.46
C ALA A 74 16.42 1.55 -2.12
N MET A 75 15.38 2.29 -1.72
CA MET A 75 15.40 3.09 -0.48
C MET A 75 15.09 2.26 0.77
N ARG A 76 14.39 1.15 0.61
CA ARG A 76 13.89 0.28 1.70
C ARG A 76 14.24 -1.20 1.44
N PRO A 77 15.52 -1.60 1.55
CA PRO A 77 15.93 -2.98 1.30
C PRO A 77 15.12 -3.99 2.14
N GLY A 78 14.57 -5.03 1.50
CA GLY A 78 13.74 -6.05 2.14
C GLY A 78 12.26 -5.69 2.33
N HIS A 79 11.86 -4.44 2.12
CA HIS A 79 10.47 -3.99 2.25
C HIS A 79 9.51 -4.85 1.43
N PHE A 80 9.74 -4.95 0.14
CA PHE A 80 8.83 -5.69 -0.75
C PHE A 80 8.82 -7.20 -0.48
N LYS A 81 9.92 -7.79 -0.03
CA LYS A 81 9.94 -9.18 0.43
C LYS A 81 9.00 -9.39 1.63
N GLY A 82 8.96 -8.43 2.55
CA GLY A 82 7.99 -8.42 3.63
C GLY A 82 6.54 -8.29 3.14
N VAL A 83 6.30 -7.38 2.17
CA VAL A 83 4.97 -7.16 1.57
C VAL A 83 4.48 -8.40 0.82
N THR A 84 5.26 -8.96 -0.08
CA THR A 84 4.87 -10.15 -0.87
C THR A 84 4.62 -11.35 0.02
N THR A 85 5.45 -11.54 1.04
CA THR A 85 5.29 -12.64 2.00
C THR A 85 3.97 -12.52 2.77
N VAL A 86 3.68 -11.35 3.35
CA VAL A 86 2.42 -11.18 4.11
C VAL A 86 1.21 -11.29 3.21
N VAL A 87 1.25 -10.72 2.01
CA VAL A 87 0.12 -10.78 1.07
C VAL A 87 -0.11 -12.21 0.57
N ALA A 88 0.94 -12.98 0.27
CA ALA A 88 0.80 -14.39 -0.08
C ALA A 88 0.17 -15.20 1.06
N LYS A 89 0.53 -14.94 2.32
CA LYS A 89 -0.11 -15.56 3.50
C LYS A 89 -1.58 -15.19 3.62
N LEU A 90 -1.93 -13.91 3.40
CA LEU A 90 -3.31 -13.45 3.41
C LEU A 90 -4.12 -14.11 2.30
N PHE A 91 -3.58 -14.20 1.09
CA PHE A 91 -4.23 -14.86 -0.04
C PHE A 91 -4.51 -16.34 0.24
N ASN A 92 -3.56 -17.06 0.83
CA ASN A 92 -3.75 -18.46 1.20
C ASN A 92 -4.76 -18.65 2.33
N ALA A 93 -4.81 -17.74 3.30
CA ALA A 93 -5.71 -17.84 4.44
C ALA A 93 -7.16 -17.49 4.09
N VAL A 94 -7.35 -16.46 3.26
CA VAL A 94 -8.68 -15.93 2.89
C VAL A 94 -9.22 -16.58 1.61
N GLN A 95 -8.36 -16.88 0.65
CA GLN A 95 -8.69 -17.39 -0.69
C GLN A 95 -9.75 -16.50 -1.39
N PRO A 96 -9.52 -15.18 -1.50
CA PRO A 96 -10.51 -14.27 -2.04
C PRO A 96 -10.60 -14.40 -3.56
N HIS A 97 -11.76 -14.07 -4.15
CA HIS A 97 -11.88 -13.89 -5.60
C HIS A 97 -11.29 -12.56 -6.06
N LYS A 98 -11.40 -11.52 -5.24
CA LYS A 98 -10.86 -10.18 -5.50
C LYS A 98 -10.06 -9.67 -4.31
N ALA A 99 -8.95 -9.01 -4.58
CA ALA A 99 -8.15 -8.33 -3.56
C ALA A 99 -7.91 -6.87 -3.96
N TYR A 100 -8.21 -5.94 -3.07
CA TYR A 100 -8.24 -4.50 -3.33
C TYR A 100 -7.00 -3.82 -2.77
N PHE A 101 -6.27 -3.07 -3.62
CA PHE A 101 -5.06 -2.35 -3.24
C PHE A 101 -5.12 -0.89 -3.70
N GLY A 102 -4.63 0.02 -2.87
CA GLY A 102 -4.63 1.45 -3.18
C GLY A 102 -3.55 1.82 -4.20
N GLN A 103 -3.94 2.56 -5.24
CA GLN A 103 -3.02 3.09 -6.27
C GLN A 103 -1.93 4.02 -5.69
N LYS A 104 -2.13 4.57 -4.50
CA LYS A 104 -1.13 5.40 -3.82
C LYS A 104 0.22 4.69 -3.73
N ASP A 105 0.22 3.41 -3.42
CA ASP A 105 1.42 2.58 -3.30
C ASP A 105 1.63 1.80 -4.61
N ALA A 106 1.81 2.56 -5.72
CA ALA A 106 1.79 2.04 -7.10
C ALA A 106 2.81 0.92 -7.36
N GLN A 107 4.04 1.03 -6.84
CA GLN A 107 5.05 -0.02 -6.96
C GLN A 107 4.62 -1.28 -6.20
N GLN A 108 4.05 -1.14 -5.01
CA GLN A 108 3.49 -2.27 -4.26
C GLN A 108 2.42 -3.01 -5.08
N VAL A 109 1.50 -2.28 -5.70
CA VAL A 109 0.47 -2.88 -6.57
C VAL A 109 1.09 -3.64 -7.73
N ALA A 110 2.11 -3.07 -8.39
CA ALA A 110 2.80 -3.72 -9.50
C ALA A 110 3.49 -5.02 -9.06
N VAL A 111 4.17 -5.00 -7.92
CA VAL A 111 4.85 -6.16 -7.32
C VAL A 111 3.84 -7.25 -6.92
N ILE A 112 2.73 -6.87 -6.27
CA ILE A 112 1.68 -7.84 -5.89
C ILE A 112 1.03 -8.47 -7.12
N ARG A 113 0.72 -7.68 -8.15
CA ARG A 113 0.21 -8.24 -9.42
C ARG A 113 1.17 -9.23 -10.05
N ARG A 114 2.47 -8.93 -10.05
CA ARG A 114 3.50 -9.84 -10.55
C ARG A 114 3.53 -11.13 -9.76
N MET A 115 3.59 -11.05 -8.45
CA MET A 115 3.53 -12.21 -7.54
C MET A 115 2.28 -13.06 -7.78
N THR A 116 1.11 -12.42 -7.89
CA THR A 116 -0.17 -13.11 -8.11
C THR A 116 -0.14 -13.92 -9.42
N LEU A 117 0.40 -13.33 -10.48
CA LEU A 117 0.54 -13.97 -11.77
C LEU A 117 1.55 -15.13 -11.73
N ASP A 118 2.74 -14.91 -11.16
CA ASP A 118 3.83 -15.89 -11.14
C ASP A 118 3.52 -17.11 -10.27
N LEU A 119 2.78 -16.91 -9.19
CA LEU A 119 2.38 -17.97 -8.27
C LEU A 119 1.01 -18.58 -8.62
N ASN A 120 0.41 -18.17 -9.75
CA ASN A 120 -0.89 -18.67 -10.23
C ASN A 120 -2.02 -18.54 -9.18
N PHE A 121 -2.02 -17.48 -8.38
CA PHE A 121 -3.14 -17.20 -7.49
C PHE A 121 -4.39 -16.89 -8.33
N PRO A 122 -5.52 -17.57 -8.14
CA PRO A 122 -6.76 -17.32 -8.88
C PRO A 122 -7.50 -16.10 -8.31
N ILE A 123 -6.82 -14.96 -8.23
CA ILE A 123 -7.28 -13.74 -7.55
C ILE A 123 -7.20 -12.56 -8.51
N GLU A 124 -8.31 -11.83 -8.67
CA GLU A 124 -8.33 -10.56 -9.37
C GLU A 124 -7.77 -9.45 -8.47
N ILE A 125 -6.72 -8.76 -8.91
CA ILE A 125 -6.17 -7.59 -8.21
C ILE A 125 -6.88 -6.32 -8.69
N VAL A 126 -7.70 -5.75 -7.83
CA VAL A 126 -8.45 -4.52 -8.10
C VAL A 126 -7.68 -3.32 -7.55
N ILE A 127 -7.45 -2.32 -8.41
CA ILE A 127 -6.71 -1.10 -8.05
C ILE A 127 -7.68 0.00 -7.68
N CYS A 128 -7.65 0.43 -6.41
CA CYS A 128 -8.48 1.52 -5.91
C CYS A 128 -7.80 2.88 -6.11
N PRO A 129 -8.52 3.90 -6.60
CA PRO A 129 -7.99 5.25 -6.73
C PRO A 129 -7.48 5.81 -5.40
N THR A 130 -6.43 6.63 -5.46
CA THR A 130 -5.89 7.31 -4.27
C THR A 130 -6.94 8.23 -3.65
N ARG A 131 -7.31 7.97 -2.39
CA ARG A 131 -8.15 8.90 -1.61
C ARG A 131 -7.30 10.08 -1.14
N ARG A 132 -7.88 11.28 -1.24
CA ARG A 132 -7.19 12.52 -0.91
C ARG A 132 -8.05 13.38 0.02
N GLU A 133 -7.36 14.19 0.82
CA GLU A 133 -7.95 15.32 1.55
C GLU A 133 -8.47 16.37 0.55
N ALA A 134 -9.27 17.33 1.04
CA ALA A 134 -9.85 18.37 0.20
C ALA A 134 -8.81 19.24 -0.54
N ASP A 135 -7.61 19.38 0.01
CA ASP A 135 -6.48 20.12 -0.57
C ASP A 135 -5.57 19.26 -1.47
N GLY A 136 -5.93 17.99 -1.71
CA GLY A 136 -5.22 17.06 -2.58
C GLY A 136 -4.17 16.20 -1.90
N LEU A 137 -3.85 16.40 -0.61
CA LEU A 137 -2.94 15.51 0.10
C LEU A 137 -3.49 14.08 0.12
N ALA A 138 -2.68 13.10 -0.28
CA ALA A 138 -3.07 11.70 -0.19
C ALA A 138 -3.30 11.29 1.26
N MET A 139 -4.42 10.61 1.55
CA MET A 139 -4.70 10.12 2.89
C MET A 139 -3.67 9.07 3.31
N SER A 140 -3.13 9.22 4.51
CA SER A 140 -2.15 8.31 5.10
C SER A 140 -2.20 8.38 6.62
N SER A 141 -2.04 7.24 7.30
CA SER A 141 -1.89 7.22 8.76
C SER A 141 -0.69 8.05 9.22
N ARG A 142 0.36 8.16 8.40
CA ARG A 142 1.54 8.98 8.69
C ARG A 142 1.31 10.49 8.63
N ASN A 143 0.18 10.96 8.10
CA ASN A 143 -0.12 12.39 8.09
C ASN A 143 -0.22 13.00 9.50
N VAL A 144 -0.46 12.18 10.53
CA VAL A 144 -0.46 12.61 11.94
C VAL A 144 0.92 13.06 12.44
N TYR A 145 2.00 12.72 11.73
CA TYR A 145 3.35 13.16 12.09
C TYR A 145 3.67 14.59 11.62
N LEU A 146 2.87 15.13 10.69
CA LEU A 146 3.11 16.45 10.10
C LEU A 146 2.70 17.54 11.09
N ASP A 147 3.60 18.46 11.37
CA ASP A 147 3.25 19.73 12.01
C ASP A 147 2.50 20.65 11.02
N ALA A 148 2.05 21.82 11.49
CA ALA A 148 1.23 22.73 10.69
C ALA A 148 1.92 23.21 9.41
N GLU A 149 3.22 23.47 9.44
CA GLU A 149 4.00 23.94 8.28
C GLU A 149 4.28 22.76 7.32
N GLN A 150 4.67 21.62 7.83
CA GLN A 150 4.85 20.39 7.06
C GLN A 150 3.55 19.98 6.39
N ARG A 151 2.40 20.10 7.09
CA ARG A 151 1.09 19.77 6.54
C ARG A 151 0.72 20.63 5.33
N LYS A 152 1.02 21.92 5.37
CA LYS A 152 0.85 22.84 4.23
C LYS A 152 1.79 22.47 3.08
N ALA A 153 3.06 22.23 3.39
CA ALA A 153 4.07 21.86 2.39
C ALA A 153 3.77 20.51 1.70
N ALA A 154 3.19 19.54 2.41
CA ALA A 154 2.94 18.20 1.92
C ALA A 154 2.03 18.14 0.67
N THR A 155 1.22 19.19 0.42
CA THR A 155 0.39 19.29 -0.81
C THR A 155 1.21 19.49 -2.08
N VAL A 156 2.52 19.82 -1.97
CA VAL A 156 3.40 20.03 -3.12
C VAL A 156 3.43 18.83 -4.06
N LEU A 157 3.41 17.60 -3.52
CA LEU A 157 3.41 16.39 -4.34
C LEU A 157 2.17 16.31 -5.25
N PHE A 158 1.00 16.62 -4.71
CA PHE A 158 -0.23 16.63 -5.51
C PHE A 158 -0.20 17.74 -6.57
N ARG A 159 0.27 18.94 -6.22
CA ARG A 159 0.40 20.06 -7.15
C ARG A 159 1.38 19.74 -8.28
N SER A 160 2.52 19.12 -7.97
CA SER A 160 3.51 18.69 -8.94
C SER A 160 2.92 17.67 -9.91
N LEU A 161 2.22 16.65 -9.40
CA LEU A 161 1.56 15.64 -10.23
C LEU A 161 0.45 16.25 -11.10
N SER A 162 -0.29 17.22 -10.59
CA SER A 162 -1.33 17.93 -11.35
C SER A 162 -0.72 18.75 -12.49
N ALA A 163 0.39 19.45 -12.22
CA ALA A 163 1.11 20.21 -13.26
C ALA A 163 1.68 19.28 -14.36
N ALA A 164 2.23 18.13 -13.98
CA ALA A 164 2.69 17.11 -14.92
C ALA A 164 1.54 16.58 -15.79
N LYS A 165 0.41 16.27 -15.17
CA LYS A 165 -0.79 15.81 -15.86
C LYS A 165 -1.29 16.83 -16.89
N GLU A 166 -1.38 18.10 -16.50
CA GLU A 166 -1.80 19.18 -17.40
C GLU A 166 -0.90 19.32 -18.63
N LEU A 167 0.42 19.23 -18.44
CA LEU A 167 1.36 19.24 -19.56
C LEU A 167 1.16 18.06 -20.50
N PHE A 168 0.98 16.87 -19.93
CA PHE A 168 0.74 15.66 -20.70
C PHE A 168 -0.58 15.75 -21.50
N GLU A 169 -1.65 16.26 -20.89
CA GLU A 169 -2.95 16.47 -21.56
C GLU A 169 -2.87 17.52 -22.67
N LYS A 170 -1.98 18.53 -22.54
CA LYS A 170 -1.67 19.51 -23.59
C LYS A 170 -0.76 18.98 -24.71
N GLY A 171 -0.37 17.71 -24.64
CA GLY A 171 0.42 17.05 -25.69
C GLY A 171 1.92 16.99 -25.43
N GLU A 172 2.45 17.50 -24.29
CA GLU A 172 3.88 17.34 -23.98
C GLU A 172 4.21 15.86 -23.72
N ARG A 173 5.29 15.38 -24.32
CA ARG A 173 5.77 13.99 -24.19
C ARG A 173 7.25 13.92 -23.81
N ASP A 174 7.93 15.06 -23.73
CA ASP A 174 9.29 15.14 -23.25
C ASP A 174 9.32 15.01 -21.73
N ALA A 175 9.86 13.90 -21.24
CA ALA A 175 9.92 13.60 -19.82
C ALA A 175 10.72 14.64 -19.01
N GLU A 176 11.79 15.21 -19.59
CA GLU A 176 12.61 16.21 -18.90
C GLU A 176 11.86 17.54 -18.75
N LYS A 177 11.08 17.94 -19.75
CA LYS A 177 10.21 19.13 -19.62
C LYS A 177 9.11 18.93 -18.58
N VAL A 178 8.49 17.74 -18.54
CA VAL A 178 7.48 17.40 -17.53
C VAL A 178 8.10 17.42 -16.14
N ARG A 179 9.26 16.79 -15.95
CA ARG A 179 10.00 16.78 -14.67
C ARG A 179 10.41 18.18 -14.22
N GLY A 180 10.88 19.01 -15.15
CA GLY A 180 11.29 20.39 -14.86
C GLY A 180 10.14 21.29 -14.43
N LYS A 181 8.88 20.90 -14.68
CA LYS A 181 7.68 21.62 -14.24
C LYS A 181 7.19 21.17 -12.87
N MET A 182 7.54 19.97 -12.46
CA MET A 182 7.18 19.39 -11.17
C MET A 182 7.98 19.98 -9.99
#